data_c2dd50e908d23aa9e7fc4f863e1929c6
#
_entry.id   c2dd50e908d23aa9e7fc4f863e1929c6
#
_cell.length_a   1.000
_cell.length_b   1.000
_cell.length_c   1.000
_cell.angle_alpha   90.00
_cell.angle_beta   90.00
_cell.angle_gamma   90.00
#
_symmetry.space_group_name_H-M   'P 1'
#
loop_
_entity.id
_entity.type
_entity.pdbx_description
1 polymer ?
#
loop_
_entity_poly.entity_id
_entity_poly.type
_entity_poly.pdbx_seq_one_letter_code
_entity_poly.pdbx_strand_id
1 'polypeptide(L)'
;MNTRKIVIGAVMIVIGLPVVAVLTAGVSFYASFYALNRTNGTIVSSGQKREYLLYVSRSYDRTKPTPLVISMHAAALWPATQMETSQWNKVADEHGFIVVYPSGTTLRGGGTGVLPKVWLLRPEANLVANVRFISELIDTLEAAYNIDPTRIYVNGFSNGGAMAFALSCTLSHRIAAVGTVSAAQDQRPWSWCADSRPVPLINFHGTADLVPYNGGKVWASPRPFPSVPTWTANWAQRNRCGPNPIESVVAADVTRLEYTNCANDAVVVLYTVQGGGHSWPGGKPLPEWIVGPTSRSIDATSRMWAFFREHQLLRN
;
A
#
# COMPACT_ATOMS: atom_id res chain seq x y z
N MET A 1 48.39 -4.87 -46.31
CA MET A 1 47.41 -5.17 -45.25
C MET A 1 46.07 -4.64 -45.70
N ASN A 2 45.09 -5.50 -45.84
CA ASN A 2 43.93 -5.31 -46.72
C ASN A 2 42.90 -4.32 -46.11
N THR A 3 42.75 -3.13 -46.66
CA THR A 3 41.80 -2.09 -46.22
C THR A 3 40.36 -2.59 -46.05
N ARG A 4 39.93 -3.58 -46.79
CA ARG A 4 38.61 -4.26 -46.62
C ARG A 4 38.46 -4.96 -45.25
N LYS A 5 39.52 -5.56 -44.69
CA LYS A 5 39.46 -6.23 -43.38
C LYS A 5 39.37 -5.23 -42.23
N ILE A 6 39.97 -4.07 -42.39
CA ILE A 6 39.89 -2.97 -41.38
C ILE A 6 38.54 -2.33 -41.37
N VAL A 7 37.91 -2.12 -42.52
CA VAL A 7 36.56 -1.54 -42.61
C VAL A 7 35.50 -2.50 -42.04
N ILE A 8 35.59 -3.80 -42.34
CA ILE A 8 34.66 -4.80 -41.78
C ILE A 8 34.82 -4.91 -40.26
N GLY A 9 36.06 -4.88 -39.73
CA GLY A 9 36.29 -4.86 -38.28
C GLY A 9 35.73 -3.61 -37.59
N ALA A 10 35.93 -2.44 -38.18
CA ALA A 10 35.38 -1.17 -37.65
C ALA A 10 33.84 -1.13 -37.68
N VAL A 11 33.22 -1.61 -38.74
CA VAL A 11 31.75 -1.70 -38.84
C VAL A 11 31.18 -2.69 -37.83
N MET A 12 31.82 -3.83 -37.62
CA MET A 12 31.42 -4.82 -36.61
C MET A 12 31.53 -4.28 -35.18
N ILE A 13 32.53 -3.46 -34.88
CA ILE A 13 32.69 -2.81 -33.56
C ILE A 13 31.64 -1.70 -33.38
N VAL A 14 31.39 -0.88 -34.41
CA VAL A 14 30.44 0.23 -34.34
C VAL A 14 28.99 -0.25 -34.21
N ILE A 15 28.62 -1.39 -34.82
CA ILE A 15 27.27 -1.98 -34.72
C ILE A 15 27.16 -2.93 -33.52
N GLY A 16 28.21 -3.66 -33.20
CA GLY A 16 28.21 -4.64 -32.10
C GLY A 16 28.08 -4.04 -30.71
N LEU A 17 28.79 -2.92 -30.44
CA LEU A 17 28.75 -2.25 -29.13
C LEU A 17 27.35 -1.74 -28.75
N PRO A 18 26.61 -1.01 -29.59
CA PRO A 18 25.25 -0.58 -29.25
C PRO A 18 24.26 -1.76 -29.14
N VAL A 19 24.42 -2.82 -29.93
CA VAL A 19 23.56 -4.00 -29.81
C VAL A 19 23.80 -4.72 -28.47
N VAL A 20 25.06 -4.89 -28.06
CA VAL A 20 25.38 -5.47 -26.75
C VAL A 20 24.86 -4.57 -25.61
N ALA A 21 25.02 -3.24 -25.75
CA ALA A 21 24.51 -2.30 -24.75
C ALA A 21 22.97 -2.36 -24.61
N VAL A 22 22.25 -2.45 -25.71
CA VAL A 22 20.78 -2.58 -25.72
C VAL A 22 20.35 -3.93 -25.11
N LEU A 23 21.05 -5.03 -25.46
CA LEU A 23 20.75 -6.34 -24.90
C LEU A 23 21.05 -6.41 -23.39
N THR A 24 22.16 -5.86 -22.93
CA THR A 24 22.50 -5.81 -21.50
C THR A 24 21.56 -4.90 -20.71
N ALA A 25 21.16 -3.76 -21.26
CA ALA A 25 20.14 -2.89 -20.66
C ALA A 25 18.79 -3.60 -20.58
N GLY A 26 18.39 -4.30 -21.64
CA GLY A 26 17.14 -5.09 -21.68
C GLY A 26 17.15 -6.22 -20.66
N VAL A 27 18.24 -6.97 -20.54
CA VAL A 27 18.38 -8.05 -19.54
C VAL A 27 18.38 -7.48 -18.12
N SER A 28 19.09 -6.40 -17.87
CA SER A 28 19.12 -5.74 -16.55
C SER A 28 17.74 -5.18 -16.17
N PHE A 29 17.03 -4.57 -17.11
CA PHE A 29 15.68 -4.09 -16.93
C PHE A 29 14.72 -5.25 -16.61
N TYR A 30 14.75 -6.33 -17.41
CA TYR A 30 13.93 -7.53 -17.17
C TYR A 30 14.23 -8.17 -15.81
N ALA A 31 15.51 -8.33 -15.45
CA ALA A 31 15.90 -8.87 -14.16
C ALA A 31 15.42 -8.02 -12.99
N SER A 32 15.47 -6.69 -13.13
CA SER A 32 14.93 -5.76 -12.14
C SER A 32 13.41 -5.89 -11.98
N PHE A 33 12.69 -5.99 -13.09
CA PHE A 33 11.24 -6.25 -13.08
C PHE A 33 10.90 -7.59 -12.46
N TYR A 34 11.64 -8.65 -12.80
CA TYR A 34 11.44 -9.97 -12.22
C TYR A 34 11.68 -9.98 -10.71
N ALA A 35 12.72 -9.29 -10.24
CA ALA A 35 13.00 -9.16 -8.81
C ALA A 35 11.91 -8.38 -8.05
N LEU A 36 11.30 -7.37 -8.68
CA LEU A 36 10.21 -6.57 -8.10
C LEU A 36 8.87 -7.31 -8.09
N ASN A 37 8.63 -8.24 -9.04
CA ASN A 37 7.41 -9.08 -9.08
C ASN A 37 7.55 -10.38 -8.27
N ARG A 38 8.51 -10.47 -7.39
CA ARG A 38 8.74 -11.65 -6.56
C ARG A 38 7.56 -11.91 -5.65
N THR A 39 7.04 -13.14 -5.69
CA THR A 39 5.98 -13.68 -4.83
C THR A 39 6.40 -15.08 -4.35
N ASN A 40 5.84 -15.54 -3.23
CA ASN A 40 6.14 -16.85 -2.64
C ASN A 40 4.90 -17.65 -2.25
N GLY A 41 3.71 -17.13 -2.57
CA GLY A 41 2.46 -17.82 -2.34
C GLY A 41 1.41 -17.50 -3.39
N THR A 42 0.45 -18.42 -3.55
CA THR A 42 -0.68 -18.28 -4.48
C THR A 42 -1.95 -18.88 -3.90
N ILE A 43 -3.09 -18.28 -4.23
CA ILE A 43 -4.42 -18.87 -4.02
C ILE A 43 -5.25 -18.76 -5.29
N VAL A 44 -6.32 -19.55 -5.40
CA VAL A 44 -7.34 -19.38 -6.43
C VAL A 44 -8.49 -18.60 -5.81
N SER A 45 -8.80 -17.43 -6.36
CA SER A 45 -9.88 -16.55 -5.92
C SER A 45 -10.71 -16.11 -7.12
N SER A 46 -12.03 -16.27 -7.03
CA SER A 46 -12.95 -15.96 -8.14
C SER A 46 -12.55 -16.64 -9.48
N GLY A 47 -12.04 -17.87 -9.42
CA GLY A 47 -11.58 -18.62 -10.58
C GLY A 47 -10.24 -18.17 -11.17
N GLN A 48 -9.57 -17.20 -10.55
CA GLN A 48 -8.28 -16.68 -10.99
C GLN A 48 -7.17 -17.03 -10.00
N LYS A 49 -6.00 -17.38 -10.51
CA LYS A 49 -4.80 -17.50 -9.68
C LYS A 49 -4.35 -16.11 -9.24
N ARG A 50 -4.26 -15.89 -7.93
CA ARG A 50 -3.80 -14.65 -7.30
C ARG A 50 -2.53 -14.93 -6.52
N GLU A 51 -1.61 -13.99 -6.55
CA GLU A 51 -0.27 -14.12 -5.97
C GLU A 51 -0.10 -13.21 -4.76
N TYR A 52 0.78 -13.57 -3.85
CA TYR A 52 1.19 -12.75 -2.71
C TYR A 52 2.64 -13.02 -2.33
N LEU A 53 3.24 -12.06 -1.63
CA LEU A 53 4.53 -12.23 -0.96
C LEU A 53 4.27 -12.26 0.54
N LEU A 54 4.64 -13.36 1.19
CA LEU A 54 4.47 -13.56 2.62
C LEU A 54 5.81 -13.41 3.32
N TYR A 55 5.81 -12.71 4.43
CA TYR A 55 6.91 -12.63 5.36
C TYR A 55 6.46 -13.05 6.77
N VAL A 56 7.07 -14.10 7.28
CA VAL A 56 6.88 -14.56 8.65
C VAL A 56 8.07 -14.06 9.46
N SER A 57 7.79 -13.33 10.53
CA SER A 57 8.81 -12.80 11.44
C SER A 57 9.74 -13.92 11.96
N ARG A 58 11.01 -13.60 12.14
CA ARG A 58 12.00 -14.53 12.73
C ARG A 58 11.67 -14.94 14.16
N SER A 59 10.89 -14.09 14.86
CA SER A 59 10.42 -14.33 16.22
C SER A 59 9.01 -14.95 16.29
N TYR A 60 8.46 -15.42 15.14
CA TYR A 60 7.15 -16.07 15.11
C TYR A 60 7.13 -17.33 15.97
N ASP A 61 6.17 -17.40 16.88
CA ASP A 61 5.91 -18.52 17.75
C ASP A 61 4.52 -19.10 17.46
N ARG A 62 4.50 -20.32 16.89
CA ARG A 62 3.25 -21.00 16.52
C ARG A 62 2.28 -21.21 17.69
N THR A 63 2.78 -21.20 18.92
CA THR A 63 1.95 -21.41 20.10
C THR A 63 1.21 -20.13 20.54
N LYS A 64 1.58 -18.97 20.00
CA LYS A 64 1.02 -17.66 20.36
C LYS A 64 0.18 -17.06 19.23
N PRO A 65 -1.05 -16.58 19.55
CA PRO A 65 -1.83 -15.84 18.57
C PRO A 65 -1.08 -14.59 18.09
N THR A 66 -0.91 -14.45 16.77
CA THR A 66 0.01 -13.51 16.13
C THR A 66 -0.75 -12.51 15.26
N PRO A 67 -0.47 -11.19 15.33
CA PRO A 67 -1.07 -10.21 14.43
C PRO A 67 -0.72 -10.45 12.96
N LEU A 68 -1.64 -10.08 12.07
CA LEU A 68 -1.43 -10.06 10.61
C LEU A 68 -1.49 -8.63 10.08
N VAL A 69 -0.46 -8.22 9.35
CA VAL A 69 -0.44 -6.96 8.60
C VAL A 69 -0.53 -7.25 7.10
N ILE A 70 -1.54 -6.70 6.44
CA ILE A 70 -1.73 -6.78 4.99
C ILE A 70 -1.30 -5.45 4.39
N SER A 71 -0.24 -5.43 3.59
CA SER A 71 0.35 -4.20 3.04
C SER A 71 0.28 -4.18 1.51
N MET A 72 -0.49 -3.24 0.96
CA MET A 72 -0.86 -3.19 -0.46
C MET A 72 -0.04 -2.17 -1.24
N HIS A 73 0.51 -2.59 -2.38
CA HIS A 73 1.36 -1.78 -3.25
C HIS A 73 0.58 -0.68 -4.00
N ALA A 74 1.29 0.38 -4.40
CA ALA A 74 0.76 1.44 -5.25
C ALA A 74 0.47 0.93 -6.69
N ALA A 75 -0.26 1.74 -7.48
CA ALA A 75 -0.46 1.47 -8.89
C ALA A 75 0.86 1.34 -9.64
N ALA A 76 0.91 0.46 -10.62
CA ALA A 76 2.07 0.15 -11.45
C ALA A 76 3.29 -0.40 -10.69
N LEU A 77 3.10 -0.85 -9.43
CA LEU A 77 4.12 -1.49 -8.61
C LEU A 77 3.76 -2.95 -8.30
N TRP A 78 4.56 -3.60 -7.46
CA TRP A 78 4.48 -5.02 -7.13
C TRP A 78 4.60 -5.27 -5.61
N PRO A 79 4.27 -6.48 -5.13
CA PRO A 79 4.42 -6.85 -3.72
C PRO A 79 5.80 -6.58 -3.13
N ALA A 80 6.88 -6.95 -3.85
CA ALA A 80 8.24 -6.74 -3.37
C ALA A 80 8.63 -5.25 -3.31
N THR A 81 8.09 -4.40 -4.21
CA THR A 81 8.29 -2.95 -4.12
C THR A 81 7.65 -2.40 -2.85
N GLN A 82 6.43 -2.84 -2.50
CA GLN A 82 5.77 -2.44 -1.27
C GLN A 82 6.56 -2.87 -0.03
N MET A 83 7.05 -4.12 -0.03
CA MET A 83 7.89 -4.65 1.04
C MET A 83 9.14 -3.78 1.24
N GLU A 84 9.84 -3.46 0.15
CA GLU A 84 11.06 -2.64 0.21
C GLU A 84 10.79 -1.19 0.60
N THR A 85 9.72 -0.59 0.06
CA THR A 85 9.36 0.81 0.33
C THR A 85 8.89 0.99 1.76
N SER A 86 8.02 0.12 2.25
CA SER A 86 7.43 0.25 3.59
C SER A 86 8.30 -0.31 4.72
N GLN A 87 9.21 -1.25 4.43
CA GLN A 87 10.09 -1.90 5.41
C GLN A 87 9.36 -2.60 6.57
N TRP A 88 8.12 -3.05 6.35
CA TRP A 88 7.35 -3.75 7.38
C TRP A 88 8.05 -4.98 7.96
N ASN A 89 8.89 -5.69 7.16
CA ASN A 89 9.60 -6.88 7.63
C ASN A 89 10.49 -6.58 8.84
N LYS A 90 11.13 -5.40 8.87
CA LYS A 90 11.96 -4.97 9.99
C LYS A 90 11.12 -4.82 11.26
N VAL A 91 10.00 -4.12 11.18
CA VAL A 91 9.09 -3.92 12.31
C VAL A 91 8.44 -5.24 12.73
N ALA A 92 8.17 -6.14 11.77
CA ALA A 92 7.68 -7.48 12.08
C ALA A 92 8.68 -8.30 12.89
N ASP A 93 9.98 -8.26 12.56
CA ASP A 93 11.02 -8.96 13.33
C ASP A 93 11.18 -8.40 14.75
N GLU A 94 10.99 -7.09 14.93
CA GLU A 94 11.06 -6.42 16.22
C GLU A 94 9.86 -6.76 17.13
N HIS A 95 8.69 -7.04 16.54
CA HIS A 95 7.43 -7.16 17.29
C HIS A 95 6.70 -8.50 17.14
N GLY A 96 7.20 -9.43 16.36
CA GLY A 96 6.70 -10.79 16.29
C GLY A 96 5.37 -10.95 15.55
N PHE A 97 5.18 -10.31 14.39
CA PHE A 97 3.96 -10.44 13.59
C PHE A 97 4.23 -10.92 12.15
N ILE A 98 3.17 -11.30 11.45
CA ILE A 98 3.24 -11.75 10.06
C ILE A 98 2.83 -10.60 9.13
N VAL A 99 3.54 -10.46 8.00
CA VAL A 99 3.20 -9.48 6.95
C VAL A 99 2.90 -10.20 5.66
N VAL A 100 1.81 -9.84 5.00
CA VAL A 100 1.51 -10.29 3.65
C VAL A 100 1.39 -9.08 2.71
N TYR A 101 2.00 -9.20 1.54
CA TYR A 101 1.95 -8.24 0.46
C TYR A 101 1.19 -8.87 -0.71
N PRO A 102 -0.14 -8.71 -0.79
CA PRO A 102 -0.91 -9.28 -1.89
C PRO A 102 -0.63 -8.55 -3.20
N SER A 103 -0.72 -9.27 -4.32
CA SER A 103 -0.58 -8.73 -5.66
C SER A 103 -1.94 -8.30 -6.21
N GLY A 104 -2.03 -7.06 -6.66
CA GLY A 104 -3.16 -6.59 -7.45
C GLY A 104 -3.29 -7.36 -8.77
N THR A 105 -4.10 -6.87 -9.69
CA THR A 105 -4.24 -7.40 -11.04
C THR A 105 -3.50 -6.52 -12.05
N THR A 106 -3.29 -6.99 -13.27
CA THR A 106 -2.90 -6.11 -14.38
C THR A 106 -4.08 -5.21 -14.78
N LEU A 107 -3.83 -4.14 -15.51
CA LEU A 107 -4.90 -3.27 -16.05
C LEU A 107 -5.94 -4.02 -16.91
N ARG A 108 -5.57 -5.17 -17.48
CA ARG A 108 -6.45 -6.05 -18.26
C ARG A 108 -7.13 -7.15 -17.44
N GLY A 109 -6.90 -7.21 -16.10
CA GLY A 109 -7.57 -8.13 -15.17
C GLY A 109 -6.74 -9.36 -14.93
N GLY A 110 -5.70 -9.77 -15.22
CA GLY A 110 -4.93 -11.00 -14.85
C GLY A 110 -4.24 -10.86 -13.49
N GLY A 111 -4.28 -11.89 -12.67
CA GLY A 111 -3.66 -11.92 -11.32
C GLY A 111 -2.17 -12.26 -11.30
N THR A 112 -1.61 -12.82 -12.37
CA THR A 112 -0.22 -13.34 -12.43
C THR A 112 0.62 -12.64 -13.49
N GLY A 113 1.94 -12.87 -13.44
CA GLY A 113 2.90 -12.39 -14.43
C GLY A 113 3.58 -11.07 -14.07
N VAL A 114 4.57 -10.68 -14.88
CA VAL A 114 5.51 -9.58 -14.62
C VAL A 114 4.98 -8.19 -14.93
N LEU A 115 3.81 -8.06 -15.55
CA LEU A 115 3.25 -6.75 -15.85
C LEU A 115 2.92 -5.97 -14.58
N PRO A 116 3.02 -4.63 -14.63
CA PRO A 116 2.67 -3.75 -13.52
C PRO A 116 1.27 -4.02 -12.98
N LYS A 117 1.13 -4.03 -11.66
CA LYS A 117 -0.10 -4.38 -10.95
C LYS A 117 -0.86 -3.13 -10.49
N VAL A 118 -2.15 -3.29 -10.31
CA VAL A 118 -3.07 -2.24 -9.86
C VAL A 118 -4.22 -2.85 -9.08
N TRP A 119 -4.75 -2.11 -8.13
CA TRP A 119 -5.99 -2.43 -7.45
C TRP A 119 -7.14 -1.78 -8.22
N LEU A 120 -7.83 -2.57 -9.03
CA LEU A 120 -8.99 -2.10 -9.78
C LEU A 120 -10.19 -1.99 -8.82
N LEU A 121 -10.59 -0.76 -8.54
CA LEU A 121 -11.73 -0.47 -7.67
C LEU A 121 -13.02 -0.22 -8.47
N ARG A 122 -12.92 -0.27 -9.79
CA ARG A 122 -14.01 -0.04 -10.76
C ARG A 122 -13.82 -0.89 -12.01
N PRO A 123 -14.90 -1.33 -12.64
CA PRO A 123 -16.28 -1.32 -12.11
C PRO A 123 -16.40 -2.11 -10.80
N GLU A 124 -17.56 -2.08 -10.16
CA GLU A 124 -17.80 -2.71 -8.84
C GLU A 124 -17.43 -4.21 -8.80
N ALA A 125 -17.62 -4.93 -9.91
CA ALA A 125 -17.21 -6.34 -10.01
C ALA A 125 -15.72 -6.56 -9.72
N ASN A 126 -14.85 -5.62 -10.13
CA ASN A 126 -13.41 -5.70 -9.84
C ASN A 126 -13.13 -5.47 -8.35
N LEU A 127 -13.84 -4.51 -7.72
CA LEU A 127 -13.74 -4.29 -6.29
C LEU A 127 -14.16 -5.53 -5.53
N VAL A 128 -15.33 -6.11 -5.85
CA VAL A 128 -15.83 -7.34 -5.22
C VAL A 128 -14.83 -8.49 -5.35
N ALA A 129 -14.22 -8.67 -6.53
CA ALA A 129 -13.20 -9.69 -6.74
C ALA A 129 -11.93 -9.45 -5.89
N ASN A 130 -11.49 -8.20 -5.74
CA ASN A 130 -10.36 -7.86 -4.89
C ASN A 130 -10.67 -8.03 -3.40
N VAL A 131 -11.86 -7.62 -2.96
CA VAL A 131 -12.33 -7.83 -1.57
C VAL A 131 -12.39 -9.32 -1.24
N ARG A 132 -12.98 -10.14 -2.13
CA ARG A 132 -13.02 -11.59 -1.98
C ARG A 132 -11.61 -12.19 -1.90
N PHE A 133 -10.70 -11.77 -2.78
CA PHE A 133 -9.31 -12.22 -2.75
C PHE A 133 -8.66 -11.96 -1.38
N ILE A 134 -8.80 -10.76 -0.82
CA ILE A 134 -8.22 -10.44 0.48
C ILE A 134 -8.89 -11.25 1.60
N SER A 135 -10.21 -11.45 1.56
CA SER A 135 -10.93 -12.28 2.54
C SER A 135 -10.43 -13.73 2.50
N GLU A 136 -10.37 -14.36 1.32
CA GLU A 136 -9.89 -15.73 1.14
C GLU A 136 -8.38 -15.88 1.45
N LEU A 137 -7.58 -14.83 1.23
CA LEU A 137 -6.18 -14.81 1.64
C LEU A 137 -6.05 -14.81 3.17
N ILE A 138 -6.88 -14.05 3.89
CA ILE A 138 -6.92 -14.09 5.36
C ILE A 138 -7.27 -15.51 5.83
N ASP A 139 -8.32 -16.14 5.26
CA ASP A 139 -8.73 -17.51 5.63
C ASP A 139 -7.58 -18.51 5.40
N THR A 140 -6.87 -18.37 4.28
CA THR A 140 -5.70 -19.22 3.95
C THR A 140 -4.57 -19.07 4.96
N LEU A 141 -4.31 -17.85 5.41
CA LEU A 141 -3.24 -17.57 6.37
C LEU A 141 -3.65 -18.00 7.79
N GLU A 142 -4.91 -17.82 8.19
CA GLU A 142 -5.44 -18.31 9.47
C GLU A 142 -5.39 -19.84 9.55
N ALA A 143 -5.60 -20.55 8.45
CA ALA A 143 -5.47 -22.00 8.39
C ALA A 143 -4.01 -22.49 8.49
N ALA A 144 -3.04 -21.69 8.04
CA ALA A 144 -1.62 -22.07 7.99
C ALA A 144 -0.82 -21.60 9.22
N TYR A 145 -1.23 -20.52 9.86
CA TYR A 145 -0.53 -19.84 10.95
C TYR A 145 -1.49 -19.54 12.11
N ASN A 146 -0.96 -19.45 13.31
CA ASN A 146 -1.73 -19.05 14.50
C ASN A 146 -1.96 -17.51 14.47
N ILE A 147 -2.82 -17.05 13.53
CA ILE A 147 -3.20 -15.64 13.44
C ILE A 147 -4.22 -15.30 14.52
N ASP A 148 -4.07 -14.13 15.14
CA ASP A 148 -5.10 -13.55 16.00
C ASP A 148 -6.16 -12.84 15.14
N PRO A 149 -7.37 -13.37 15.01
CA PRO A 149 -8.41 -12.79 14.16
C PRO A 149 -8.88 -11.41 14.66
N THR A 150 -8.56 -11.03 15.89
CA THR A 150 -8.86 -9.69 16.42
C THR A 150 -7.80 -8.65 16.06
N ARG A 151 -6.64 -9.06 15.55
CA ARG A 151 -5.49 -8.20 15.25
C ARG A 151 -5.06 -8.34 13.80
N ILE A 152 -6.00 -8.17 12.87
CA ILE A 152 -5.74 -8.11 11.42
C ILE A 152 -5.81 -6.65 11.00
N TYR A 153 -4.71 -6.16 10.43
CA TYR A 153 -4.54 -4.77 10.03
C TYR A 153 -4.29 -4.67 8.54
N VAL A 154 -4.81 -3.63 7.92
CA VAL A 154 -4.55 -3.38 6.49
C VAL A 154 -3.89 -2.02 6.31
N ASN A 155 -2.96 -1.94 5.39
CA ASN A 155 -2.41 -0.66 4.97
C ASN A 155 -2.07 -0.68 3.49
N GLY A 156 -1.80 0.51 2.94
CA GLY A 156 -1.38 0.59 1.56
C GLY A 156 -0.86 1.96 1.16
N PHE A 157 -0.13 1.94 0.05
CA PHE A 157 0.45 3.11 -0.58
C PHE A 157 -0.38 3.50 -1.81
N SER A 158 -0.74 4.79 -1.94
CA SER A 158 -1.42 5.33 -3.12
C SER A 158 -2.69 4.53 -3.48
N ASN A 159 -2.75 3.89 -4.63
CA ASN A 159 -3.84 3.00 -5.05
C ASN A 159 -4.04 1.81 -4.09
N GLY A 160 -2.98 1.28 -3.46
CA GLY A 160 -3.09 0.30 -2.37
C GLY A 160 -3.74 0.87 -1.11
N GLY A 161 -3.50 2.14 -0.80
CA GLY A 161 -4.19 2.86 0.27
C GLY A 161 -5.68 3.05 -0.04
N ALA A 162 -6.02 3.31 -1.30
CA ALA A 162 -7.41 3.33 -1.75
C ALA A 162 -8.10 1.96 -1.58
N MET A 163 -7.39 0.85 -1.83
CA MET A 163 -7.91 -0.49 -1.56
C MET A 163 -8.03 -0.75 -0.05
N ALA A 164 -7.06 -0.32 0.77
CA ALA A 164 -7.14 -0.43 2.22
C ALA A 164 -8.38 0.30 2.78
N PHE A 165 -8.67 1.49 2.25
CA PHE A 165 -9.91 2.20 2.55
C PHE A 165 -11.15 1.37 2.17
N ALA A 166 -11.18 0.77 0.99
CA ALA A 166 -12.31 -0.05 0.56
C ALA A 166 -12.54 -1.24 1.50
N LEU A 167 -11.46 -1.90 1.95
CA LEU A 167 -11.53 -3.02 2.89
C LEU A 167 -12.05 -2.62 4.25
N SER A 168 -11.75 -1.41 4.73
CA SER A 168 -12.30 -0.91 6.00
C SER A 168 -13.83 -0.77 6.00
N CYS A 169 -14.41 -0.66 4.83
CA CYS A 169 -15.87 -0.66 4.65
C CYS A 169 -16.41 -2.07 4.42
N THR A 170 -15.83 -2.80 3.48
CA THR A 170 -16.36 -4.10 3.02
C THR A 170 -16.01 -5.29 3.92
N LEU A 171 -14.90 -5.19 4.64
CA LEU A 171 -14.42 -6.19 5.60
C LEU A 171 -14.23 -5.61 7.02
N SER A 172 -15.00 -4.59 7.39
CA SER A 172 -14.90 -3.94 8.70
C SER A 172 -15.00 -4.91 9.88
N HIS A 173 -15.71 -6.03 9.72
CA HIS A 173 -15.84 -7.08 10.72
C HIS A 173 -14.59 -7.97 10.89
N ARG A 174 -13.61 -7.87 9.98
CA ARG A 174 -12.32 -8.59 10.03
C ARG A 174 -11.12 -7.68 10.24
N ILE A 175 -11.24 -6.38 9.98
CA ILE A 175 -10.13 -5.42 9.99
C ILE A 175 -10.17 -4.59 11.27
N ALA A 176 -9.13 -4.71 12.09
CA ALA A 176 -9.03 -3.99 13.37
C ALA A 176 -8.70 -2.51 13.18
N ALA A 177 -7.76 -2.17 12.29
CA ALA A 177 -7.40 -0.80 11.96
C ALA A 177 -6.82 -0.70 10.54
N VAL A 178 -6.81 0.52 10.00
CA VAL A 178 -6.37 0.84 8.63
C VAL A 178 -5.30 1.92 8.63
N GLY A 179 -4.28 1.73 7.79
CA GLY A 179 -3.26 2.73 7.51
C GLY A 179 -3.21 3.10 6.03
N THR A 180 -3.07 4.37 5.70
CA THR A 180 -2.93 4.82 4.33
C THR A 180 -1.76 5.79 4.18
N VAL A 181 -1.03 5.69 3.08
CA VAL A 181 0.05 6.62 2.74
C VAL A 181 -0.19 7.15 1.33
N SER A 182 -0.16 8.49 1.19
CA SER A 182 -0.34 9.15 -0.10
C SER A 182 -1.61 8.72 -0.84
N ALA A 183 -2.69 8.48 -0.08
CA ALA A 183 -3.96 8.02 -0.61
C ALA A 183 -5.09 8.96 -0.21
N ALA A 184 -5.90 9.31 -1.18
CA ALA A 184 -7.20 9.93 -1.01
C ALA A 184 -8.17 9.30 -2.02
N GLN A 185 -9.45 9.54 -1.85
CA GLN A 185 -10.45 8.99 -2.75
C GLN A 185 -11.45 10.04 -3.19
N ASP A 186 -12.10 9.79 -4.33
CA ASP A 186 -13.19 10.64 -4.78
C ASP A 186 -14.36 10.61 -3.77
N GLN A 187 -15.13 11.69 -3.76
CA GLN A 187 -16.21 11.97 -2.79
C GLN A 187 -17.43 11.06 -2.91
N ARG A 188 -17.39 9.94 -3.61
CA ARG A 188 -18.60 9.13 -3.69
C ARG A 188 -18.95 8.55 -2.33
N PRO A 189 -20.19 8.74 -1.84
CA PRO A 189 -20.70 7.88 -0.80
C PRO A 189 -20.73 6.47 -1.40
N TRP A 190 -19.83 5.64 -0.95
CA TRP A 190 -19.87 4.25 -1.28
C TRP A 190 -20.99 3.65 -0.45
N SER A 191 -22.12 3.30 -1.10
CA SER A 191 -23.30 2.79 -0.44
C SER A 191 -22.99 1.60 0.47
N TRP A 192 -22.00 0.79 0.09
CA TRP A 192 -21.51 -0.33 0.87
C TRP A 192 -20.63 0.04 2.09
N CYS A 193 -20.34 1.34 2.30
CA CYS A 193 -19.64 1.85 3.47
C CYS A 193 -20.59 2.33 4.59
N ALA A 194 -21.88 2.55 4.28
CA ALA A 194 -22.84 3.18 5.18
C ALA A 194 -23.06 2.39 6.48
N ASP A 195 -23.19 1.07 6.36
CA ASP A 195 -23.52 0.19 7.49
C ASP A 195 -22.30 -0.50 8.11
N SER A 196 -21.11 -0.11 7.69
CA SER A 196 -19.88 -0.72 8.20
C SER A 196 -19.53 -0.18 9.59
N ARG A 197 -18.91 -1.04 10.40
CA ARG A 197 -18.37 -0.66 11.71
C ARG A 197 -17.41 0.52 11.59
N PRO A 198 -17.38 1.46 12.54
CA PRO A 198 -16.28 2.42 12.67
C PRO A 198 -14.93 1.70 12.77
N VAL A 199 -13.99 2.06 11.90
CA VAL A 199 -12.65 1.47 11.85
C VAL A 199 -11.62 2.56 12.11
N PRO A 200 -10.70 2.37 13.08
CA PRO A 200 -9.58 3.28 13.32
C PRO A 200 -8.75 3.49 12.05
N LEU A 201 -8.39 4.74 11.77
CA LEU A 201 -7.61 5.13 10.59
C LEU A 201 -6.41 5.99 10.97
N ILE A 202 -5.25 5.66 10.39
CA ILE A 202 -4.07 6.52 10.38
C ILE A 202 -3.66 6.82 8.94
N ASN A 203 -3.55 8.09 8.57
CA ASN A 203 -3.20 8.56 7.24
C ASN A 203 -1.92 9.40 7.26
N PHE A 204 -1.06 9.23 6.25
CA PHE A 204 0.15 10.03 6.02
C PHE A 204 0.08 10.62 4.63
N HIS A 205 0.24 11.95 4.51
CA HIS A 205 0.17 12.62 3.22
C HIS A 205 1.10 13.82 3.12
N GLY A 206 1.82 13.92 1.99
CA GLY A 206 2.71 15.03 1.70
C GLY A 206 1.96 16.21 1.07
N THR A 207 2.36 17.45 1.37
CA THR A 207 1.72 18.64 0.79
C THR A 207 2.15 18.90 -0.67
N ALA A 208 3.27 18.30 -1.12
CA ALA A 208 3.73 18.33 -2.51
C ALA A 208 3.46 17.00 -3.27
N ASP A 209 2.49 16.22 -2.81
CA ASP A 209 2.12 14.93 -3.37
C ASP A 209 1.44 15.07 -4.75
N LEU A 210 1.68 14.08 -5.65
CA LEU A 210 1.01 13.95 -6.94
C LEU A 210 -0.51 13.72 -6.81
N VAL A 211 -0.95 13.10 -5.72
CA VAL A 211 -2.35 13.12 -5.27
C VAL A 211 -2.55 14.38 -4.46
N PRO A 212 -3.20 15.43 -5.03
CA PRO A 212 -3.13 16.77 -4.47
C PRO A 212 -3.65 16.86 -3.03
N TYR A 213 -2.81 17.32 -2.10
CA TYR A 213 -3.18 17.53 -0.72
C TYR A 213 -4.39 18.47 -0.56
N ASN A 214 -4.44 19.53 -1.37
CA ASN A 214 -5.54 20.50 -1.39
C ASN A 214 -6.74 20.04 -2.22
N GLY A 215 -6.72 18.82 -2.71
CA GLY A 215 -7.75 18.29 -3.60
C GLY A 215 -7.59 18.75 -5.05
N GLY A 216 -8.44 18.22 -5.91
CA GLY A 216 -8.42 18.58 -7.33
C GLY A 216 -8.47 17.36 -8.26
N LYS A 217 -8.20 17.60 -9.54
CA LYS A 217 -8.20 16.56 -10.57
C LYS A 217 -6.99 15.66 -10.43
N VAL A 218 -7.23 14.37 -10.47
CA VAL A 218 -6.19 13.32 -10.59
C VAL A 218 -6.40 12.64 -11.92
N TRP A 219 -5.34 12.47 -12.72
CA TRP A 219 -5.42 11.95 -14.08
C TRP A 219 -6.12 10.59 -14.21
N ALA A 220 -6.07 9.77 -13.15
CA ALA A 220 -6.68 8.44 -13.10
C ALA A 220 -8.12 8.43 -12.56
N SER A 221 -8.71 9.61 -12.23
CA SER A 221 -10.06 9.69 -11.67
C SER A 221 -10.97 10.55 -12.54
N PRO A 222 -12.20 10.10 -12.82
CA PRO A 222 -13.20 10.90 -13.55
C PRO A 222 -13.73 12.09 -12.74
N ARG A 223 -13.48 12.13 -11.44
CA ARG A 223 -13.94 13.18 -10.51
C ARG A 223 -12.77 13.76 -9.74
N PRO A 224 -12.84 15.04 -9.36
CA PRO A 224 -11.85 15.64 -8.48
C PRO A 224 -11.89 14.95 -7.11
N PHE A 225 -10.73 14.86 -6.45
CA PHE A 225 -10.62 14.42 -5.07
C PHE A 225 -10.88 15.60 -4.13
N PRO A 226 -11.46 15.36 -2.95
CA PRO A 226 -11.47 16.36 -1.89
C PRO A 226 -10.05 16.65 -1.41
N SER A 227 -9.87 17.73 -0.67
CA SER A 227 -8.62 17.92 0.06
C SER A 227 -8.40 16.78 1.06
N VAL A 228 -7.15 16.45 1.37
CA VAL A 228 -6.83 15.40 2.33
C VAL A 228 -7.41 15.66 3.72
N PRO A 229 -7.36 16.91 4.26
CA PRO A 229 -8.08 17.24 5.50
C PRO A 229 -9.59 17.01 5.42
N THR A 230 -10.24 17.41 4.31
CA THR A 230 -11.69 17.18 4.11
C THR A 230 -12.00 15.68 4.04
N TRP A 231 -11.19 14.90 3.32
CA TRP A 231 -11.35 13.45 3.25
C TRP A 231 -11.21 12.79 4.63
N THR A 232 -10.22 13.25 5.43
CA THR A 232 -10.02 12.78 6.81
C THR A 232 -11.18 13.14 7.71
N ALA A 233 -11.71 14.38 7.62
CA ALA A 233 -12.89 14.82 8.37
C ALA A 233 -14.15 14.00 8.01
N ASN A 234 -14.36 13.68 6.72
CA ASN A 234 -15.45 12.80 6.29
C ASN A 234 -15.33 11.40 6.89
N TRP A 235 -14.10 10.92 7.04
CA TRP A 235 -13.85 9.64 7.72
C TRP A 235 -14.17 9.74 9.22
N ALA A 236 -13.74 10.80 9.87
CA ALA A 236 -14.07 11.05 11.28
C ALA A 236 -15.60 11.15 11.48
N GLN A 237 -16.30 11.82 10.58
CA GLN A 237 -17.77 11.87 10.60
C GLN A 237 -18.40 10.48 10.45
N ARG A 238 -17.91 9.67 9.51
CA ARG A 238 -18.36 8.27 9.34
C ARG A 238 -18.15 7.47 10.63
N ASN A 239 -17.03 7.64 11.29
CA ASN A 239 -16.71 6.99 12.56
C ASN A 239 -17.43 7.61 13.76
N ARG A 240 -18.26 8.65 13.53
CA ARG A 240 -18.99 9.37 14.59
C ARG A 240 -18.07 9.93 15.66
N CYS A 241 -16.95 10.50 15.24
CA CYS A 241 -15.98 11.15 16.12
C CYS A 241 -16.50 12.51 16.63
N GLY A 242 -15.91 13.01 17.72
CA GLY A 242 -16.12 14.37 18.19
C GLY A 242 -15.73 15.40 17.11
N PRO A 243 -16.38 16.59 17.08
CA PRO A 243 -16.22 17.58 16.02
C PRO A 243 -14.89 18.33 16.07
N ASN A 244 -14.20 18.33 17.19
CA ASN A 244 -13.00 19.13 17.42
C ASN A 244 -11.77 18.23 17.43
N PRO A 245 -10.98 18.18 16.35
CA PRO A 245 -9.74 17.45 16.34
C PRO A 245 -8.65 18.14 17.17
N ILE A 246 -7.71 17.34 17.65
CA ILE A 246 -6.50 17.82 18.34
C ILE A 246 -5.37 17.92 17.33
N GLU A 247 -4.75 19.09 17.23
CA GLU A 247 -3.58 19.31 16.39
C GLU A 247 -2.31 19.37 17.23
N SER A 248 -1.23 18.77 16.73
CA SER A 248 0.08 18.79 17.37
C SER A 248 1.21 18.79 16.33
N VAL A 249 2.33 19.44 16.67
CA VAL A 249 3.56 19.40 15.89
C VAL A 249 4.36 18.18 16.34
N VAL A 250 4.73 17.30 15.38
CA VAL A 250 5.46 16.05 15.66
C VAL A 250 6.93 16.19 15.29
N ALA A 251 7.22 16.94 14.23
CA ALA A 251 8.55 17.31 13.77
C ALA A 251 8.47 18.68 13.05
N ALA A 252 9.59 19.26 12.68
CA ALA A 252 9.65 20.58 12.04
C ALA A 252 8.81 20.67 10.75
N ASP A 253 8.71 19.55 10.01
CA ASP A 253 7.96 19.43 8.77
C ASP A 253 6.71 18.53 8.90
N VAL A 254 6.31 18.13 10.13
CA VAL A 254 5.21 17.17 10.32
C VAL A 254 4.24 17.64 11.39
N THR A 255 2.97 17.79 11.01
CA THR A 255 1.85 17.98 11.93
C THR A 255 0.99 16.73 12.01
N ARG A 256 0.33 16.55 13.13
CA ARG A 256 -0.62 15.46 13.40
C ARG A 256 -1.97 16.06 13.80
N LEU A 257 -3.01 15.66 13.11
CA LEU A 257 -4.40 15.98 13.42
C LEU A 257 -5.11 14.70 13.87
N GLU A 258 -5.80 14.73 15.00
CA GLU A 258 -6.45 13.57 15.60
C GLU A 258 -7.89 13.84 15.98
N TYR A 259 -8.80 13.03 15.46
CA TYR A 259 -10.20 12.97 15.87
C TYR A 259 -10.38 11.83 16.87
N THR A 260 -10.88 12.17 18.04
CA THR A 260 -11.15 11.24 19.15
C THR A 260 -12.66 11.19 19.48
N ASN A 261 -13.03 10.48 20.53
CA ASN A 261 -14.42 10.30 20.94
C ASN A 261 -15.29 9.73 19.80
N CYS A 262 -14.72 8.82 19.02
CA CYS A 262 -15.42 8.14 17.95
C CYS A 262 -16.19 6.91 18.49
N ALA A 263 -17.17 6.44 17.74
CA ALA A 263 -17.86 5.22 18.10
C ALA A 263 -16.92 3.99 18.03
N ASN A 264 -17.14 3.01 18.91
CA ASN A 264 -16.35 1.78 19.04
C ASN A 264 -14.85 2.04 19.29
N ASP A 265 -14.53 3.04 20.09
CA ASP A 265 -13.16 3.45 20.43
C ASP A 265 -12.25 3.67 19.21
N ALA A 266 -12.87 3.99 18.08
CA ALA A 266 -12.11 4.33 16.88
C ALA A 266 -11.42 5.71 17.06
N VAL A 267 -10.35 5.91 16.33
CA VAL A 267 -9.59 7.16 16.24
C VAL A 267 -9.27 7.40 14.77
N VAL A 268 -9.26 8.66 14.36
CA VAL A 268 -8.87 9.05 13.00
C VAL A 268 -7.71 10.03 13.08
N VAL A 269 -6.58 9.66 12.48
CA VAL A 269 -5.33 10.42 12.56
C VAL A 269 -4.85 10.78 11.17
N LEU A 270 -4.44 12.03 10.96
CA LEU A 270 -3.75 12.52 9.78
C LEU A 270 -2.37 13.05 10.16
N TYR A 271 -1.33 12.51 9.55
CA TYR A 271 -0.01 13.11 9.52
C TYR A 271 0.19 13.87 8.22
N THR A 272 0.36 15.18 8.31
CA THR A 272 0.67 16.06 7.19
C THR A 272 2.17 16.31 7.14
N VAL A 273 2.81 15.96 6.02
CA VAL A 273 4.25 16.16 5.79
C VAL A 273 4.44 17.35 4.87
N GLN A 274 4.94 18.46 5.40
CA GLN A 274 5.18 19.69 4.63
C GLN A 274 6.30 19.47 3.59
N GLY A 275 6.03 19.80 2.33
CA GLY A 275 6.96 19.57 1.22
C GLY A 275 7.16 18.11 0.85
N GLY A 276 6.56 17.16 1.57
CA GLY A 276 6.62 15.73 1.23
C GLY A 276 5.92 15.43 -0.09
N GLY A 277 6.54 14.57 -0.89
CA GLY A 277 6.01 14.09 -2.18
C GLY A 277 5.14 12.84 -2.04
N HIS A 278 4.86 12.19 -3.18
CA HIS A 278 4.12 10.92 -3.27
C HIS A 278 5.01 9.75 -2.81
N SER A 279 5.30 9.70 -1.53
CA SER A 279 6.33 8.82 -0.97
C SER A 279 5.89 8.25 0.39
N TRP A 280 6.62 7.21 0.84
CA TRP A 280 6.42 6.58 2.15
C TRP A 280 7.36 7.24 3.16
N PRO A 281 6.90 8.08 4.09
CA PRO A 281 7.77 8.77 5.05
C PRO A 281 8.61 7.77 5.87
N GLY A 282 9.91 8.00 5.94
CA GLY A 282 10.87 7.12 6.62
C GLY A 282 11.25 5.85 5.87
N GLY A 283 10.51 5.48 4.84
CA GLY A 283 10.75 4.26 4.06
C GLY A 283 11.88 4.36 3.03
N LYS A 284 12.08 3.30 2.25
CA LYS A 284 13.02 3.34 1.13
C LYS A 284 12.47 4.27 0.04
N PRO A 285 13.21 5.30 -0.37
CA PRO A 285 12.71 6.26 -1.35
C PRO A 285 12.56 5.62 -2.73
N LEU A 286 11.49 6.00 -3.42
CA LEU A 286 11.35 5.86 -4.86
C LEU A 286 12.09 7.02 -5.55
N PRO A 287 12.29 6.99 -6.88
CA PRO A 287 12.97 8.08 -7.59
C PRO A 287 12.29 9.43 -7.35
N GLU A 288 12.99 10.36 -6.71
CA GLU A 288 12.44 11.65 -6.28
C GLU A 288 11.93 12.51 -7.45
N TRP A 289 12.54 12.39 -8.63
CA TRP A 289 12.09 13.08 -9.84
C TRP A 289 10.73 12.60 -10.37
N ILE A 290 10.23 11.43 -9.88
CA ILE A 290 8.88 10.92 -10.19
C ILE A 290 7.91 11.27 -9.07
N VAL A 291 8.30 10.99 -7.81
CA VAL A 291 7.37 10.99 -6.68
C VAL A 291 7.55 12.20 -5.75
N GLY A 292 8.57 13.01 -5.96
CA GLY A 292 8.91 14.11 -5.06
C GLY A 292 9.67 13.65 -3.80
N PRO A 293 9.95 14.57 -2.87
CA PRO A 293 10.78 14.32 -1.70
C PRO A 293 10.18 13.29 -0.74
N THR A 294 11.05 12.44 -0.15
CA THR A 294 10.68 11.52 0.92
C THR A 294 11.15 12.07 2.27
N SER A 295 10.22 12.45 3.14
CA SER A 295 10.56 12.92 4.49
C SER A 295 11.25 11.83 5.32
N ARG A 296 12.24 12.23 6.11
CA ARG A 296 12.95 11.41 7.08
C ARG A 296 12.64 11.78 8.53
N SER A 297 11.79 12.77 8.74
CA SER A 297 11.45 13.29 10.06
C SER A 297 10.54 12.37 10.86
N ILE A 298 9.83 11.49 10.17
CA ILE A 298 9.03 10.42 10.78
C ILE A 298 9.20 9.11 10.02
N ASP A 299 8.92 8.00 10.70
CA ASP A 299 8.79 6.67 10.12
C ASP A 299 7.31 6.25 10.14
N ALA A 300 6.68 6.25 8.96
CA ALA A 300 5.26 5.93 8.83
C ALA A 300 4.95 4.50 9.26
N THR A 301 5.85 3.54 9.01
CA THR A 301 5.64 2.13 9.36
C THR A 301 5.65 1.93 10.87
N SER A 302 6.65 2.49 11.57
CA SER A 302 6.73 2.41 13.02
C SER A 302 5.56 3.14 13.70
N ARG A 303 5.16 4.32 13.19
CA ARG A 303 3.98 5.05 13.69
C ARG A 303 2.69 4.27 13.45
N MET A 304 2.56 3.66 12.28
CA MET A 304 1.40 2.85 11.92
C MET A 304 1.31 1.59 12.80
N TRP A 305 2.45 0.94 13.08
CA TRP A 305 2.48 -0.20 14.00
C TRP A 305 2.11 0.22 15.43
N ALA A 306 2.66 1.32 15.94
CA ALA A 306 2.29 1.85 17.24
C ALA A 306 0.79 2.11 17.36
N PHE A 307 0.18 2.65 16.30
CA PHE A 307 -1.26 2.84 16.19
C PHE A 307 -2.01 1.48 16.13
N PHE A 308 -1.60 0.56 15.28
CA PHE A 308 -2.30 -0.72 15.07
C PHE A 308 -2.40 -1.54 16.35
N ARG A 309 -1.31 -1.67 17.11
CA ARG A 309 -1.28 -2.50 18.33
C ARG A 309 -2.21 -2.02 19.43
N GLU A 310 -2.69 -0.79 19.38
CA GLU A 310 -3.65 -0.20 20.32
C GLU A 310 -5.10 -0.55 19.96
N HIS A 311 -5.35 -1.12 18.77
CA HIS A 311 -6.68 -1.41 18.27
C HIS A 311 -6.88 -2.89 18.01
N GLN A 312 -7.98 -3.45 18.55
CA GLN A 312 -8.39 -4.83 18.35
C GLN A 312 -9.88 -4.89 18.00
N LEU A 313 -10.28 -5.93 17.28
CA LEU A 313 -11.69 -6.25 17.15
C LEU A 313 -12.23 -6.75 18.49
N LEU A 314 -13.33 -6.17 18.94
CA LEU A 314 -14.05 -6.68 20.10
C LEU A 314 -14.59 -8.07 19.75
N ARG A 315 -14.35 -9.07 20.57
CA ARG A 315 -15.01 -10.38 20.48
C ARG A 315 -16.42 -10.20 21.07
N ASN A 316 -17.42 -10.41 20.25
CA ASN A 316 -18.79 -10.57 20.74
C ASN A 316 -18.96 -11.93 21.40
#